data_1e55fe9b0633d778ddf4acbb774178d9
#
_entry.id   1e55fe9b0633d778ddf4acbb774178d9
#
_cell.length_a   1.000
_cell.length_b   1.000
_cell.length_c   1.000
_cell.angle_alpha   90.00
_cell.angle_beta   90.00
_cell.angle_gamma   90.00
#
_symmetry.space_group_name_H-M   'P 1'
#
loop_
_entity.id
_entity.type
_entity.pdbx_description
1 polymer ?
#
loop_
_entity_poly.entity_id
_entity_poly.type
_entity_poly.pdbx_seq_one_letter_code
_entity_poly.pdbx_strand_id
1 'polypeptide(L)'
;MAELHRIKAIWPQPFIELADDNTFVNKGHSKELLRAFQEEGVRWFTETDISLADDEELLRLLRPSGCVQVLIGLESPNLHGLDGLEKRANWKASKRDNHKRAIERIQSHGVTVNGCFVLGLDGTGPASFDSIWEFVQHSGLYEVQITIATAFPGTPLYDRLCREGRIILERAWDLCTLFDVNFQPQQMTASQLEQGFRNLAERLYSAEATSARRAGFHRNLRLSSRPPA
;
A
#
# COMPACT_ATOMS: atom_id res chain seq x y z
N MET A 1 8.99 0.86 -22.77
CA MET A 1 8.50 0.02 -23.90
C MET A 1 9.53 -1.00 -24.37
N ALA A 2 10.79 -0.64 -24.68
CA ALA A 2 11.80 -1.61 -25.16
C ALA A 2 12.02 -2.81 -24.21
N GLU A 3 12.00 -2.58 -22.91
CA GLU A 3 12.10 -3.62 -21.89
C GLU A 3 10.90 -4.58 -21.92
N LEU A 4 9.68 -4.04 -22.00
CA LEU A 4 8.46 -4.81 -22.13
C LEU A 4 8.49 -5.71 -23.38
N HIS A 5 8.95 -5.20 -24.52
CA HIS A 5 9.07 -5.99 -25.74
C HIS A 5 10.08 -7.15 -25.59
N ARG A 6 11.19 -6.94 -24.86
CA ARG A 6 12.14 -8.01 -24.54
C ARG A 6 11.52 -9.07 -23.63
N ILE A 7 10.75 -8.66 -22.62
CA ILE A 7 10.04 -9.60 -21.74
C ILE A 7 9.03 -10.42 -22.55
N LYS A 8 8.24 -9.78 -23.41
CA LYS A 8 7.24 -10.47 -24.28
C LYS A 8 7.88 -11.43 -25.27
N ALA A 9 9.10 -11.18 -25.71
CA ALA A 9 9.83 -12.10 -26.58
C ALA A 9 10.20 -13.43 -25.85
N ILE A 10 10.37 -13.40 -24.53
CA ILE A 10 10.66 -14.57 -23.68
C ILE A 10 9.36 -15.20 -23.19
N TRP A 11 8.43 -14.36 -22.77
CA TRP A 11 7.13 -14.76 -22.21
C TRP A 11 6.00 -13.96 -22.87
N PRO A 12 5.25 -14.55 -23.81
CA PRO A 12 4.29 -13.82 -24.66
C PRO A 12 3.16 -13.11 -23.91
N GLN A 13 2.76 -13.61 -22.73
CA GLN A 13 1.71 -13.02 -21.89
C GLN A 13 2.22 -12.80 -20.46
N PRO A 14 3.14 -11.88 -20.25
CA PRO A 14 3.70 -11.63 -18.94
C PRO A 14 2.69 -10.90 -18.04
N PHE A 15 2.79 -11.16 -16.74
CA PHE A 15 2.23 -10.26 -15.72
C PHE A 15 3.35 -9.33 -15.27
N ILE A 16 3.17 -8.02 -15.41
CA ILE A 16 4.22 -7.03 -15.21
C ILE A 16 4.03 -6.34 -13.86
N GLU A 17 5.09 -6.22 -13.12
CA GLU A 17 5.23 -5.26 -12.02
C GLU A 17 6.08 -4.08 -12.50
N LEU A 18 5.57 -2.86 -12.34
CA LEU A 18 6.37 -1.67 -12.49
C LEU A 18 7.06 -1.40 -11.14
N ALA A 19 8.37 -1.61 -11.11
CA ALA A 19 9.19 -1.50 -9.90
C ALA A 19 9.55 -0.02 -9.58
N ASP A 20 8.54 0.82 -9.53
CA ASP A 20 8.63 2.24 -9.17
C ASP A 20 7.89 2.46 -7.86
N ASP A 21 8.52 3.12 -6.88
CA ASP A 21 7.90 3.45 -5.58
C ASP A 21 6.65 4.36 -5.73
N ASN A 22 6.56 5.10 -6.83
CA ASN A 22 5.39 5.90 -7.20
C ASN A 22 5.35 6.21 -8.70
N THR A 23 4.73 5.33 -9.46
CA THR A 23 4.64 5.39 -10.92
C THR A 23 3.96 6.67 -11.44
N PHE A 24 3.08 7.29 -10.67
CA PHE A 24 2.24 8.39 -11.16
C PHE A 24 2.68 9.78 -10.69
N VAL A 25 3.92 9.97 -10.28
CA VAL A 25 4.48 11.28 -9.89
C VAL A 25 4.45 12.26 -11.06
N ASN A 26 4.89 11.82 -12.25
CA ASN A 26 4.84 12.63 -13.47
C ASN A 26 3.56 12.30 -14.25
N LYS A 27 2.50 13.05 -14.01
CA LYS A 27 1.16 12.82 -14.59
C LYS A 27 1.16 12.77 -16.14
N GLY A 28 1.96 13.63 -16.80
CA GLY A 28 2.06 13.67 -18.27
C GLY A 28 2.66 12.37 -18.82
N HIS A 29 3.84 12.02 -18.34
CA HIS A 29 4.52 10.78 -18.71
C HIS A 29 3.69 9.54 -18.40
N SER A 30 3.05 9.52 -17.22
CA SER A 30 2.19 8.39 -16.81
C SER A 30 1.04 8.15 -17.79
N LYS A 31 0.37 9.21 -18.24
CA LYS A 31 -0.72 9.10 -19.22
C LYS A 31 -0.25 8.57 -20.57
N GLU A 32 0.93 8.98 -21.01
CA GLU A 32 1.54 8.44 -22.25
C GLU A 32 1.90 6.96 -22.10
N LEU A 33 2.48 6.56 -20.97
CA LEU A 33 2.80 5.18 -20.64
C LEU A 33 1.56 4.30 -20.65
N LEU A 34 0.48 4.75 -19.99
CA LEU A 34 -0.78 3.99 -19.94
C LEU A 34 -1.40 3.78 -21.32
N ARG A 35 -1.35 4.78 -22.20
CA ARG A 35 -1.82 4.64 -23.59
C ARG A 35 -0.97 3.64 -24.36
N ALA A 36 0.35 3.67 -24.19
CA ALA A 36 1.25 2.69 -24.82
C ALA A 36 0.98 1.26 -24.29
N PHE A 37 0.73 1.08 -22.99
CA PHE A 37 0.40 -0.22 -22.42
C PHE A 37 -0.93 -0.79 -22.92
N GLN A 38 -1.89 0.07 -23.22
CA GLN A 38 -3.17 -0.35 -23.80
C GLN A 38 -2.98 -1.05 -25.15
N GLU A 39 -2.03 -0.61 -25.97
CA GLU A 39 -1.70 -1.23 -27.25
C GLU A 39 -1.00 -2.57 -27.10
N GLU A 40 -0.27 -2.76 -25.99
CA GLU A 40 0.49 -3.98 -25.70
C GLU A 40 -0.34 -5.13 -25.15
N GLY A 41 -1.51 -4.87 -24.58
CA GLY A 41 -2.43 -5.89 -24.08
C GLY A 41 -1.89 -6.70 -22.89
N VAL A 42 -0.96 -6.14 -22.11
CA VAL A 42 -0.38 -6.79 -20.92
C VAL A 42 -1.22 -6.52 -19.68
N ARG A 43 -1.14 -7.44 -18.69
CA ARG A 43 -1.66 -7.20 -17.35
C ARG A 43 -0.51 -6.77 -16.43
N TRP A 44 -0.78 -5.77 -15.59
CA TRP A 44 0.27 -5.21 -14.73
C TRP A 44 -0.28 -4.64 -13.43
N PHE A 45 0.61 -4.44 -12.47
CA PHE A 45 0.35 -3.69 -11.23
C PHE A 45 1.53 -2.78 -10.89
N THR A 46 1.33 -1.88 -9.95
CA THR A 46 2.36 -0.94 -9.51
C THR A 46 2.10 -0.39 -8.12
N GLU A 47 3.12 0.27 -7.57
CA GLU A 47 3.02 1.08 -6.38
C GLU A 47 2.76 2.54 -6.72
N THR A 48 1.99 3.21 -5.87
CA THR A 48 1.65 4.63 -6.00
C THR A 48 1.15 5.22 -4.68
N ASP A 49 0.88 6.50 -4.66
CA ASP A 49 0.24 7.16 -3.55
C ASP A 49 -1.27 7.43 -3.80
N ILE A 50 -1.96 7.82 -2.74
CA ILE A 50 -3.41 8.03 -2.76
C ILE A 50 -3.86 9.20 -3.67
N SER A 51 -2.95 10.10 -4.09
CA SER A 51 -3.27 11.21 -4.99
C SER A 51 -3.63 10.79 -6.40
N LEU A 52 -3.42 9.51 -6.74
CA LEU A 52 -3.96 8.91 -7.95
C LEU A 52 -5.46 9.15 -8.07
N ALA A 53 -6.19 9.11 -6.96
CA ALA A 53 -7.62 9.37 -6.92
C ALA A 53 -8.02 10.78 -7.36
N ASP A 54 -7.10 11.74 -7.38
CA ASP A 54 -7.38 13.14 -7.74
C ASP A 54 -7.32 13.39 -9.27
N ASP A 55 -6.80 12.43 -10.07
CA ASP A 55 -6.66 12.58 -11.53
C ASP A 55 -7.62 11.65 -12.29
N GLU A 56 -8.75 12.21 -12.70
CA GLU A 56 -9.82 11.49 -13.41
C GLU A 56 -9.35 10.89 -14.74
N GLU A 57 -8.45 11.56 -15.46
CA GLU A 57 -7.96 11.06 -16.73
C GLU A 57 -7.05 9.83 -16.51
N LEU A 58 -6.15 9.86 -15.51
CA LEU A 58 -5.37 8.69 -15.13
C LEU A 58 -6.27 7.51 -14.73
N LEU A 59 -7.27 7.75 -13.90
CA LEU A 59 -8.20 6.72 -13.46
C LEU A 59 -8.88 6.02 -14.64
N ARG A 60 -9.31 6.78 -15.65
CA ARG A 60 -9.94 6.23 -16.87
C ARG A 60 -8.97 5.41 -17.73
N LEU A 61 -7.69 5.72 -17.69
CA LEU A 61 -6.67 5.02 -18.48
C LEU A 61 -6.18 3.72 -17.81
N LEU A 62 -6.29 3.58 -16.47
CA LEU A 62 -5.74 2.45 -15.74
C LEU A 62 -6.25 1.10 -16.27
N ARG A 63 -7.55 0.87 -16.19
CA ARG A 63 -8.12 -0.43 -16.56
C ARG A 63 -7.91 -0.78 -18.03
N PRO A 64 -8.14 0.13 -19.00
CA PRO A 64 -7.84 -0.13 -20.41
C PRO A 64 -6.38 -0.45 -20.69
N SER A 65 -5.43 0.14 -19.95
CA SER A 65 -3.99 -0.17 -20.09
C SER A 65 -3.60 -1.55 -19.55
N GLY A 66 -4.54 -2.28 -18.92
CA GLY A 66 -4.29 -3.59 -18.31
C GLY A 66 -3.89 -3.54 -16.85
N CYS A 67 -3.94 -2.37 -16.19
CA CYS A 67 -3.74 -2.26 -14.74
C CYS A 67 -4.80 -3.06 -14.00
N VAL A 68 -4.38 -3.98 -13.14
CA VAL A 68 -5.30 -4.80 -12.34
C VAL A 68 -5.33 -4.40 -10.88
N GLN A 69 -4.21 -3.87 -10.38
CA GLN A 69 -4.05 -3.50 -8.99
C GLN A 69 -3.08 -2.33 -8.82
N VAL A 70 -3.32 -1.51 -7.83
CA VAL A 70 -2.33 -0.55 -7.30
C VAL A 70 -2.12 -0.84 -5.82
N LEU A 71 -0.84 -0.82 -5.39
CA LEU A 71 -0.46 -0.83 -3.98
C LEU A 71 -0.31 0.61 -3.52
N ILE A 72 -0.95 0.95 -2.41
CA ILE A 72 -0.94 2.31 -1.86
C ILE A 72 -0.49 2.27 -0.41
N GLY A 73 0.63 2.94 -0.12
CA GLY A 73 1.06 3.17 1.25
C GLY A 73 0.06 4.04 2.00
N LEU A 74 -0.66 3.45 2.95
CA LEU A 74 -1.56 4.14 3.87
C LEU A 74 -0.87 4.41 5.21
N GLU A 75 0.16 3.64 5.51
CA GLU A 75 1.07 3.68 6.67
C GLU A 75 0.33 3.45 7.99
N SER A 76 -0.46 4.40 8.44
CA SER A 76 -1.26 4.31 9.66
C SER A 76 -2.58 5.05 9.48
N PRO A 77 -3.71 4.51 9.96
CA PRO A 77 -4.98 5.22 9.98
C PRO A 77 -5.00 6.36 11.01
N ASN A 78 -4.05 6.39 11.94
CA ASN A 78 -3.94 7.39 13.00
C ASN A 78 -2.96 8.49 12.62
N LEU A 79 -3.30 9.76 12.92
CA LEU A 79 -2.45 10.93 12.62
C LEU A 79 -1.06 10.82 13.24
N HIS A 80 -0.97 10.40 14.50
CA HIS A 80 0.31 10.32 15.22
C HIS A 80 1.29 9.31 14.59
N GLY A 81 0.81 8.26 13.97
CA GLY A 81 1.66 7.29 13.28
C GLY A 81 2.26 7.79 11.96
N LEU A 82 1.77 8.93 11.45
CA LEU A 82 2.24 9.54 10.20
C LEU A 82 3.20 10.72 10.41
N ASP A 83 3.34 11.19 11.67
CA ASP A 83 4.20 12.32 11.99
C ASP A 83 5.67 12.00 11.72
N GLY A 84 6.32 12.85 10.93
CA GLY A 84 7.75 12.74 10.65
C GLY A 84 8.17 11.68 9.63
N LEU A 85 7.26 10.90 9.05
CA LEU A 85 7.58 9.96 7.98
C LEU A 85 7.91 10.65 6.65
N GLU A 86 7.38 11.84 6.46
CA GLU A 86 7.56 12.62 5.24
C GLU A 86 8.40 13.86 5.48
N LYS A 87 9.33 14.15 4.57
CA LYS A 87 10.15 15.36 4.61
C LYS A 87 9.37 16.65 4.31
N ARG A 88 8.15 16.55 3.76
CA ARG A 88 7.29 17.66 3.37
C ARG A 88 5.91 17.55 4.02
N ALA A 89 5.69 18.33 5.07
CA ALA A 89 4.40 18.75 5.64
C ALA A 89 3.33 17.66 5.84
N ASN A 90 3.70 16.43 6.29
CA ASN A 90 2.74 15.38 6.69
C ASN A 90 1.59 15.19 5.65
N TRP A 91 1.95 15.13 4.37
CA TRP A 91 0.99 15.07 3.27
C TRP A 91 0.04 13.85 3.37
N LYS A 92 0.56 12.69 3.78
CA LYS A 92 -0.26 11.48 3.99
C LYS A 92 -1.27 11.66 5.12
N ALA A 93 -0.87 12.34 6.20
CA ALA A 93 -1.79 12.67 7.30
C ALA A 93 -2.94 13.58 6.84
N SER A 94 -2.67 14.57 5.99
CA SER A 94 -3.70 15.46 5.44
C SER A 94 -4.72 14.75 4.52
N LYS A 95 -4.32 13.61 3.95
CA LYS A 95 -5.19 12.79 3.07
C LYS A 95 -5.96 11.69 3.80
N ARG A 96 -5.66 11.41 5.08
CA ARG A 96 -6.26 10.32 5.85
C ARG A 96 -7.78 10.32 5.81
N ASP A 97 -8.40 11.47 6.01
CA ASP A 97 -9.86 11.58 6.11
C ASP A 97 -10.57 11.33 4.76
N ASN A 98 -9.79 11.39 3.67
CA ASN A 98 -10.26 11.12 2.32
C ASN A 98 -9.91 9.72 1.80
N HIS A 99 -9.14 8.90 2.57
CA HIS A 99 -8.65 7.61 2.10
C HIS A 99 -9.77 6.69 1.63
N LYS A 100 -10.86 6.58 2.39
CA LYS A 100 -11.99 5.74 2.00
C LYS A 100 -12.59 6.18 0.64
N ARG A 101 -12.85 7.47 0.46
CA ARG A 101 -13.40 8.00 -0.79
C ARG A 101 -12.43 7.81 -1.96
N ALA A 102 -11.14 7.99 -1.71
CA ALA A 102 -10.11 7.77 -2.71
C ALA A 102 -10.03 6.30 -3.14
N ILE A 103 -10.05 5.36 -2.19
CA ILE A 103 -10.09 3.92 -2.46
C ILE A 103 -11.33 3.57 -3.28
N GLU A 104 -12.51 4.01 -2.86
CA GLU A 104 -13.76 3.79 -3.59
C GLU A 104 -13.70 4.34 -5.02
N ARG A 105 -13.13 5.53 -5.19
CA ARG A 105 -12.98 6.16 -6.50
C ARG A 105 -12.04 5.38 -7.42
N ILE A 106 -10.86 4.97 -6.95
CA ILE A 106 -9.94 4.14 -7.74
C ILE A 106 -10.61 2.82 -8.13
N GLN A 107 -11.24 2.15 -7.18
CA GLN A 107 -11.86 0.85 -7.41
C GLN A 107 -13.11 0.91 -8.31
N SER A 108 -13.82 2.04 -8.35
CA SER A 108 -14.94 2.24 -9.27
C SER A 108 -14.52 2.22 -10.75
N HIS A 109 -13.24 2.44 -11.04
CA HIS A 109 -12.65 2.30 -12.38
C HIS A 109 -12.16 0.87 -12.71
N GLY A 110 -12.49 -0.12 -11.85
CA GLY A 110 -12.20 -1.54 -12.10
C GLY A 110 -10.77 -1.98 -11.79
N VAL A 111 -10.04 -1.17 -11.02
CA VAL A 111 -8.68 -1.48 -10.53
C VAL A 111 -8.75 -1.72 -9.03
N THR A 112 -8.15 -2.82 -8.55
CA THR A 112 -8.16 -3.13 -7.12
C THR A 112 -7.12 -2.32 -6.38
N VAL A 113 -7.41 -1.99 -5.11
CA VAL A 113 -6.45 -1.33 -4.22
C VAL A 113 -5.96 -2.32 -3.17
N ASN A 114 -4.64 -2.47 -3.08
CA ASN A 114 -3.94 -3.11 -1.97
C ASN A 114 -3.44 -2.00 -1.03
N GLY A 115 -4.00 -1.89 0.16
CA GLY A 115 -3.59 -0.88 1.15
C GLY A 115 -2.47 -1.41 2.03
N CYS A 116 -1.32 -0.74 2.04
CA CYS A 116 -0.18 -1.11 2.88
C CYS A 116 -0.15 -0.30 4.18
N PHE A 117 0.01 -1.00 5.31
CA PHE A 117 0.13 -0.42 6.65
C PHE A 117 1.44 -0.84 7.30
N VAL A 118 2.09 0.12 7.97
CA VAL A 118 3.34 -0.10 8.69
C VAL A 118 3.08 -0.06 10.20
N LEU A 119 3.44 -1.13 10.89
CA LEU A 119 3.31 -1.31 12.33
C LEU A 119 4.60 -0.97 13.07
N GLY A 120 4.49 -0.52 14.32
CA GLY A 120 5.65 -0.19 15.14
C GLY A 120 6.25 1.21 14.90
N LEU A 121 5.56 2.07 14.16
CA LEU A 121 5.95 3.48 13.98
C LEU A 121 5.98 4.21 15.33
N ASP A 122 6.88 5.16 15.45
CA ASP A 122 6.93 6.03 16.63
C ASP A 122 5.58 6.76 16.82
N GLY A 123 5.15 6.91 18.07
CA GLY A 123 3.83 7.45 18.37
C GLY A 123 2.67 6.46 18.27
N THR A 124 2.91 5.21 17.84
CA THR A 124 1.88 4.17 17.78
C THR A 124 2.06 3.14 18.90
N GLY A 125 0.97 2.82 19.58
CA GLY A 125 0.91 1.78 20.62
C GLY A 125 0.01 0.60 20.21
N PRO A 126 -0.28 -0.33 21.14
CA PRO A 126 -1.08 -1.54 20.85
C PRO A 126 -2.46 -1.27 20.26
N ALA A 127 -3.08 -0.13 20.54
CA ALA A 127 -4.38 0.26 19.96
C ALA A 127 -4.32 0.44 18.42
N SER A 128 -3.13 0.58 17.83
CA SER A 128 -2.98 0.69 16.38
C SER A 128 -3.42 -0.56 15.63
N PHE A 129 -3.29 -1.74 16.22
CA PHE A 129 -3.72 -3.00 15.60
C PHE A 129 -5.24 -3.02 15.37
N ASP A 130 -6.03 -2.64 16.38
CA ASP A 130 -7.48 -2.57 16.23
C ASP A 130 -7.91 -1.43 15.31
N SER A 131 -7.22 -0.30 15.34
CA SER A 131 -7.47 0.82 14.42
C SER A 131 -7.26 0.42 12.95
N ILE A 132 -6.24 -0.36 12.63
CA ILE A 132 -6.01 -0.89 11.28
C ILE A 132 -7.11 -1.89 10.91
N TRP A 133 -7.44 -2.81 11.80
CA TRP A 133 -8.53 -3.75 11.58
C TRP A 133 -9.84 -3.04 11.25
N GLU A 134 -10.26 -2.10 12.08
CA GLU A 134 -11.49 -1.32 11.89
C GLU A 134 -11.46 -0.54 10.57
N PHE A 135 -10.34 0.10 10.27
CA PHE A 135 -10.19 0.80 8.99
C PHE A 135 -10.37 -0.14 7.80
N VAL A 136 -9.72 -1.30 7.81
CA VAL A 136 -9.80 -2.28 6.71
C VAL A 136 -11.23 -2.80 6.54
N GLN A 137 -11.96 -3.05 7.64
CA GLN A 137 -13.36 -3.49 7.58
C GLN A 137 -14.30 -2.47 6.91
N HIS A 138 -13.98 -1.16 7.02
CA HIS A 138 -14.88 -0.09 6.58
C HIS A 138 -14.37 0.70 5.36
N SER A 139 -13.13 0.45 4.90
CA SER A 139 -12.51 1.21 3.81
C SER A 139 -12.90 0.74 2.41
N GLY A 140 -13.43 -0.49 2.28
CA GLY A 140 -13.70 -1.09 0.97
C GLY A 140 -12.46 -1.62 0.24
N LEU A 141 -11.29 -1.68 0.87
CA LEU A 141 -10.08 -2.26 0.29
C LEU A 141 -10.33 -3.67 -0.24
N TYR A 142 -9.78 -3.96 -1.42
CA TYR A 142 -9.79 -5.32 -1.99
C TYR A 142 -8.75 -6.22 -1.33
N GLU A 143 -7.52 -5.74 -1.22
CA GLU A 143 -6.41 -6.40 -0.53
C GLU A 143 -5.82 -5.50 0.54
N VAL A 144 -5.10 -6.09 1.46
CA VAL A 144 -4.39 -5.41 2.54
C VAL A 144 -3.02 -6.05 2.74
N GLN A 145 -2.01 -5.23 2.96
CA GLN A 145 -0.68 -5.65 3.34
C GLN A 145 -0.30 -4.97 4.65
N ILE A 146 0.24 -5.75 5.58
CA ILE A 146 0.80 -5.21 6.82
C ILE A 146 2.28 -5.57 6.89
N THR A 147 3.09 -4.60 7.33
CA THR A 147 4.53 -4.76 7.53
C THR A 147 4.94 -4.19 8.87
N ILE A 148 6.09 -4.61 9.37
CA ILE A 148 6.73 -4.02 10.54
C ILE A 148 7.72 -2.96 10.06
N ALA A 149 7.72 -1.80 10.69
CA ALA A 149 8.73 -0.78 10.44
C ALA A 149 10.12 -1.40 10.66
N THR A 150 10.96 -1.34 9.63
CA THR A 150 12.26 -2.01 9.66
C THR A 150 13.39 -0.98 9.58
N ALA A 151 14.30 -1.06 10.53
CA ALA A 151 15.51 -0.24 10.54
C ALA A 151 16.53 -0.81 9.54
N PHE A 152 16.40 -0.44 8.26
CA PHE A 152 17.36 -0.86 7.23
C PHE A 152 18.69 -0.13 7.36
N PRO A 153 19.82 -0.82 7.19
CA PRO A 153 21.16 -0.21 7.26
C PRO A 153 21.31 0.92 6.24
N GLY A 154 21.99 1.99 6.65
CA GLY A 154 22.22 3.16 5.80
C GLY A 154 21.02 4.12 5.68
N THR A 155 19.93 3.85 6.39
CA THR A 155 18.78 4.78 6.44
C THR A 155 18.85 5.73 7.62
N PRO A 156 18.27 6.96 7.52
CA PRO A 156 18.16 7.87 8.66
C PRO A 156 17.43 7.26 9.87
N LEU A 157 16.50 6.33 9.64
CA LEU A 157 15.80 5.60 10.70
C LEU A 157 16.78 4.73 11.48
N TYR A 158 17.59 3.94 10.79
CA TYR A 158 18.60 3.09 11.42
C TYR A 158 19.58 3.92 12.27
N ASP A 159 20.15 4.98 11.71
CA ASP A 159 21.08 5.87 12.39
C ASP A 159 20.48 6.52 13.64
N ARG A 160 19.21 6.90 13.58
CA ARG A 160 18.48 7.45 14.72
C ARG A 160 18.29 6.40 15.81
N LEU A 161 17.81 5.21 15.45
CA LEU A 161 17.56 4.13 16.41
C LEU A 161 18.85 3.62 17.07
N CYS A 162 19.97 3.61 16.32
CA CYS A 162 21.29 3.34 16.91
C CYS A 162 21.66 4.39 17.97
N ARG A 163 21.51 5.68 17.67
CA ARG A 163 21.80 6.77 18.62
C ARG A 163 20.90 6.74 19.85
N GLU A 164 19.66 6.29 19.70
CA GLU A 164 18.68 6.13 20.77
C GLU A 164 18.88 4.82 21.58
N GLY A 165 19.79 3.94 21.17
CA GLY A 165 20.01 2.63 21.81
C GLY A 165 18.81 1.68 21.65
N ARG A 166 18.06 1.81 20.57
CA ARG A 166 16.82 1.05 20.30
C ARG A 166 16.97 -0.09 19.31
N ILE A 167 18.12 -0.28 18.70
CA ILE A 167 18.41 -1.48 17.89
C ILE A 167 18.55 -2.67 18.84
N ILE A 168 17.79 -3.76 18.59
CA ILE A 168 17.75 -4.94 19.46
C ILE A 168 19.05 -5.73 19.35
N LEU A 169 19.51 -5.97 18.13
CA LEU A 169 20.75 -6.70 17.85
C LEU A 169 21.48 -6.01 16.71
N GLU A 170 22.68 -5.52 17.00
CA GLU A 170 23.50 -4.87 15.99
C GLU A 170 23.87 -5.84 14.86
N ARG A 171 23.83 -5.37 13.63
CA ARG A 171 24.19 -6.10 12.40
C ARG A 171 23.41 -7.38 12.14
N ALA A 172 22.24 -7.55 12.75
CA ALA A 172 21.33 -8.64 12.44
C ALA A 172 20.52 -8.30 11.16
N TRP A 173 21.21 -8.30 10.01
CA TRP A 173 20.62 -7.92 8.72
C TRP A 173 19.58 -8.91 8.24
N ASP A 174 19.62 -10.14 8.71
CA ASP A 174 18.64 -11.20 8.53
C ASP A 174 17.26 -10.86 9.12
N LEU A 175 17.20 -9.93 10.08
CA LEU A 175 15.94 -9.38 10.61
C LEU A 175 15.39 -8.19 9.81
N CYS A 176 16.03 -7.79 8.71
CA CYS A 176 15.54 -6.72 7.83
C CYS A 176 14.56 -7.24 6.78
N THR A 177 13.47 -7.87 7.22
CA THR A 177 12.52 -8.59 6.35
C THR A 177 11.17 -7.90 6.15
N LEU A 178 10.88 -6.79 6.82
CA LEU A 178 9.56 -6.17 6.96
C LEU A 178 8.57 -6.99 7.84
N PHE A 179 8.96 -8.15 8.32
CA PHE A 179 8.12 -9.05 9.14
C PHE A 179 8.74 -9.37 10.50
N ASP A 180 10.02 -9.04 10.68
CA ASP A 180 10.75 -9.23 11.92
C ASP A 180 10.95 -7.91 12.66
N VAL A 181 10.96 -7.98 14.00
CA VAL A 181 11.18 -6.82 14.86
C VAL A 181 12.68 -6.68 15.12
N ASN A 182 13.32 -5.68 14.53
CA ASN A 182 14.75 -5.43 14.69
C ASN A 182 15.09 -4.22 15.57
N PHE A 183 14.07 -3.57 16.16
CA PHE A 183 14.26 -2.45 17.07
C PHE A 183 13.20 -2.43 18.19
N GLN A 184 13.46 -1.65 19.24
CA GLN A 184 12.52 -1.43 20.33
C GLN A 184 11.56 -0.28 19.98
N PRO A 185 10.23 -0.53 19.82
CA PRO A 185 9.24 0.53 19.60
C PRO A 185 9.15 1.51 20.79
N GLN A 186 8.62 2.71 20.56
CA GLN A 186 8.49 3.72 21.61
C GLN A 186 7.37 3.41 22.62
N GLN A 187 6.20 2.97 22.14
CA GLN A 187 4.98 2.87 22.95
C GLN A 187 4.50 1.44 23.18
N MET A 188 5.32 0.47 22.85
CA MET A 188 5.07 -0.94 23.15
C MET A 188 6.39 -1.70 23.22
N THR A 189 6.37 -2.89 23.78
CA THR A 189 7.54 -3.78 23.74
C THR A 189 7.69 -4.44 22.36
N ALA A 190 8.89 -4.91 22.02
CA ALA A 190 9.12 -5.69 20.81
C ALA A 190 8.20 -6.93 20.74
N SER A 191 8.04 -7.63 21.88
CA SER A 191 7.14 -8.77 21.97
C SER A 191 5.66 -8.40 21.76
N GLN A 192 5.22 -7.24 22.24
CA GLN A 192 3.87 -6.76 21.97
C GLN A 192 3.66 -6.42 20.50
N LEU A 193 4.67 -5.84 19.82
CA LEU A 193 4.61 -5.58 18.39
C LEU A 193 4.53 -6.89 17.60
N GLU A 194 5.38 -7.85 17.91
CA GLU A 194 5.41 -9.14 17.23
C GLU A 194 4.10 -9.92 17.40
N GLN A 195 3.60 -10.02 18.63
CA GLN A 195 2.33 -10.71 18.90
C GLN A 195 1.14 -9.98 18.28
N GLY A 196 1.11 -8.66 18.37
CA GLY A 196 0.08 -7.83 17.75
C GLY A 196 0.05 -7.96 16.24
N PHE A 197 1.23 -7.99 15.59
CA PHE A 197 1.37 -8.25 14.16
C PHE A 197 0.79 -9.62 13.77
N ARG A 198 1.16 -10.69 14.48
CA ARG A 198 0.65 -12.05 14.21
C ARG A 198 -0.87 -12.12 14.35
N ASN A 199 -1.41 -11.61 15.46
CA ASN A 199 -2.85 -11.61 15.71
C ASN A 199 -3.61 -10.80 14.65
N LEU A 200 -3.08 -9.65 14.24
CA LEU A 200 -3.69 -8.83 13.18
C LEU A 200 -3.62 -9.55 11.84
N ALA A 201 -2.49 -10.20 11.51
CA ALA A 201 -2.33 -10.98 10.28
C ALA A 201 -3.36 -12.12 10.22
N GLU A 202 -3.53 -12.89 11.28
CA GLU A 202 -4.53 -13.97 11.36
C GLU A 202 -5.94 -13.46 11.10
N ARG A 203 -6.30 -12.31 11.67
CA ARG A 203 -7.62 -11.68 11.45
C ARG A 203 -7.78 -11.19 10.01
N LEU A 204 -6.80 -10.43 9.48
CA LEU A 204 -6.87 -9.81 8.15
C LEU A 204 -6.84 -10.83 7.01
N TYR A 205 -6.05 -11.88 7.15
CA TYR A 205 -5.86 -12.88 6.09
C TYR A 205 -6.73 -14.14 6.27
N SER A 206 -7.62 -14.15 7.24
CA SER A 206 -8.61 -15.22 7.33
C SER A 206 -9.42 -15.35 6.02
N ALA A 207 -9.83 -16.58 5.69
CA ALA A 207 -10.63 -16.83 4.48
C ALA A 207 -11.92 -16.00 4.46
N GLU A 208 -12.54 -15.81 5.64
CA GLU A 208 -13.76 -15.04 5.81
C GLU A 208 -13.52 -13.55 5.51
N ALA A 209 -12.53 -12.92 6.16
CA ALA A 209 -12.22 -11.51 5.96
C ALA A 209 -11.80 -11.21 4.52
N THR A 210 -10.98 -12.08 3.93
CA THR A 210 -10.54 -11.95 2.54
C THR A 210 -11.72 -12.07 1.57
N SER A 211 -12.59 -13.06 1.75
CA SER A 211 -13.78 -13.25 0.92
C SER A 211 -14.75 -12.07 1.02
N ALA A 212 -14.94 -11.53 2.24
CA ALA A 212 -15.80 -10.37 2.48
C ALA A 212 -15.32 -9.12 1.74
N ARG A 213 -13.99 -8.82 1.81
CA ARG A 213 -13.38 -7.69 1.07
C ARG A 213 -13.58 -7.83 -0.44
N ARG A 214 -13.26 -9.00 -1.01
CA ARG A 214 -13.38 -9.27 -2.44
C ARG A 214 -14.83 -9.20 -2.91
N ALA A 215 -15.76 -9.75 -2.16
CA ALA A 215 -17.20 -9.64 -2.46
C ALA A 215 -17.69 -8.19 -2.40
N GLY A 216 -17.20 -7.40 -1.44
CA GLY A 216 -17.47 -5.96 -1.32
C GLY A 216 -17.06 -5.19 -2.58
N PHE A 217 -15.84 -5.39 -3.06
CA PHE A 217 -15.34 -4.79 -4.30
C PHE A 217 -16.23 -5.11 -5.50
N HIS A 218 -16.52 -6.39 -5.73
CA HIS A 218 -17.32 -6.80 -6.88
C HIS A 218 -18.77 -6.28 -6.82
N ARG A 219 -19.33 -6.12 -5.62
CA ARG A 219 -20.64 -5.50 -5.42
C ARG A 219 -20.62 -4.03 -5.79
N ASN A 220 -19.62 -3.28 -5.31
CA ASN A 220 -19.49 -1.85 -5.57
C ASN A 220 -19.22 -1.56 -7.05
N LEU A 221 -18.37 -2.37 -7.69
CA LEU A 221 -18.09 -2.23 -9.12
C LEU A 221 -19.34 -2.43 -9.97
N ARG A 222 -20.19 -3.41 -9.62
CA ARG A 222 -21.47 -3.63 -10.32
C ARG A 222 -22.47 -2.47 -10.16
N LEU A 223 -22.47 -1.80 -8.99
CA LEU A 223 -23.31 -0.63 -8.75
C LEU A 223 -22.83 0.59 -9.55
N SER A 224 -21.51 0.80 -9.63
CA SER A 224 -20.91 1.90 -10.39
C SER A 224 -21.07 1.75 -11.92
N SER A 225 -21.25 0.52 -12.41
CA SER A 225 -21.43 0.21 -13.84
C SER A 225 -22.87 0.34 -14.34
N ARG A 226 -23.84 0.65 -13.46
CA ARG A 226 -25.23 0.85 -13.86
C ARG A 226 -25.41 2.27 -14.40
N PRO A 227 -26.08 2.45 -15.57
CA PRO A 227 -26.43 3.79 -16.04
C PRO A 227 -27.30 4.50 -14.99
N PRO A 228 -27.18 5.81 -14.85
CA PRO A 228 -28.10 6.59 -14.01
C PRO A 228 -29.56 6.37 -14.49
N ALA A 229 -30.44 6.15 -13.52
CA ALA A 229 -31.87 5.93 -13.78
C ALA A 229 -32.56 7.19 -14.34
#